data_40bf65a42c56645d22ff08c91db36c70
#
_entry.id   40bf65a42c56645d22ff08c91db36c70
#
_cell.length_a   1.000
_cell.length_b   1.000
_cell.length_c   1.000
_cell.angle_alpha   90.00
_cell.angle_beta   90.00
_cell.angle_gamma   90.00
#
_symmetry.space_group_name_H-M   'P 1'
#
loop_
_entity.id
_entity.type
_entity.pdbx_description
1 polymer ?
#
loop_
_entity_poly.entity_id
_entity_poly.type
_entity_poly.pdbx_seq_one_letter_code
_entity_poly.pdbx_strand_id
1 'polypeptide(L)'
;MKLSNRSVICTAALFAGLASALTPRHNSASSLKHRRAPVQSRRVQSLLINVDAQPDLPTVEAATAAASAASLNLDDIQGDVLIGMKKNQELFYFFSIANATDFKPKLASDILPLITTTTQLLSVNTQPTTALNVAFSQTGLTALGVTDALGDSAYAGGQFSDLKNLGDPGSTNWVPQFTGTGIHGVFLFASDTEDNIDAAVASLEAALGDCITKVYTLQGAARPGTEAGHEHFGYLDGISNPAVDGFVTSPMPGQAVVAAGTVLLGESGDTVTRPTWAKDGSFLVFRQLAQLVPEFDKFLTDNAVVEPGVLTPQQGSDLLGARMIGRWKSGAPVDLAPLFDDPALGADPTRNNNFTFVHPDAALATNQTRCPFSAHIRKTRPRADLGTPEDAVHHIMRAGIPYGPEVSDDEAAANTTSTERGLAFVSYQANIGNGFRFLQKTWADNANFVHAGTGVDPIIGALAGAQRVVSGLDPTDSTKTLTLTTDFVVSRGGEYFFTPSLSAISGTLAV
;
A
#
# COMPACT_ATOMS: atom_id res chain seq x y z
N MET A 1 -21.58 -63.70 -28.72
CA MET A 1 -21.18 -64.74 -27.78
C MET A 1 -21.18 -64.11 -26.38
N LYS A 2 -22.20 -64.51 -25.58
CA LYS A 2 -22.36 -64.60 -24.10
C LYS A 2 -21.64 -63.53 -23.27
N LEU A 3 -22.40 -62.55 -22.65
CA LEU A 3 -23.17 -62.57 -21.37
C LEU A 3 -22.32 -62.93 -20.14
N SER A 4 -22.19 -62.00 -19.17
CA SER A 4 -22.95 -62.19 -17.92
C SER A 4 -22.82 -60.93 -16.97
N ASN A 5 -23.99 -60.49 -16.56
CA ASN A 5 -24.31 -59.65 -15.40
C ASN A 5 -23.81 -60.23 -14.08
N ARG A 6 -23.55 -59.37 -13.09
CA ARG A 6 -24.03 -59.57 -11.72
C ARG A 6 -24.17 -58.23 -10.95
N SER A 7 -25.44 -57.94 -10.66
CA SER A 7 -25.92 -57.03 -9.62
C SER A 7 -25.83 -57.69 -8.24
N VAL A 8 -25.62 -56.91 -7.19
CA VAL A 8 -26.04 -57.19 -5.80
C VAL A 8 -26.31 -55.85 -5.14
N ILE A 9 -27.47 -55.38 -5.03
CA ILE A 9 -28.60 -55.43 -4.08
C ILE A 9 -28.23 -54.93 -2.66
N CYS A 10 -28.92 -53.79 -2.32
CA CYS A 10 -29.31 -53.16 -1.08
C CYS A 10 -29.37 -54.02 0.20
N THR A 11 -29.06 -53.34 1.32
CA THR A 11 -30.01 -53.45 2.47
C THR A 11 -30.03 -52.13 3.27
N ALA A 12 -31.25 -51.58 3.34
CA ALA A 12 -31.64 -50.52 4.26
C ALA A 12 -32.04 -51.14 5.60
N ALA A 13 -31.71 -50.49 6.70
CA ALA A 13 -32.31 -50.75 7.99
C ALA A 13 -32.81 -49.45 8.62
N LEU A 14 -34.13 -49.29 8.62
CA LEU A 14 -34.87 -48.38 9.48
C LEU A 14 -34.79 -48.84 10.93
N PHE A 15 -34.64 -47.92 11.85
CA PHE A 15 -35.25 -48.01 13.17
C PHE A 15 -35.88 -46.68 13.59
N ALA A 16 -37.18 -46.78 13.87
CA ALA A 16 -38.02 -45.69 14.33
C ALA A 16 -38.13 -45.71 15.86
N GLY A 17 -38.32 -44.51 16.41
CA GLY A 17 -39.23 -44.27 17.51
C GLY A 17 -38.61 -44.11 18.90
N LEU A 18 -38.80 -42.94 19.47
CA LEU A 18 -39.72 -42.76 20.62
C LEU A 18 -39.69 -41.30 21.08
N ALA A 19 -40.80 -40.65 20.96
CA ALA A 19 -41.09 -39.35 21.56
C ALA A 19 -41.36 -39.56 23.06
N SER A 20 -40.85 -38.66 23.90
CA SER A 20 -41.39 -38.43 25.24
C SER A 20 -41.33 -36.92 25.55
N ALA A 21 -42.49 -36.35 25.64
CA ALA A 21 -42.78 -35.05 26.17
C ALA A 21 -42.61 -35.03 27.67
N LEU A 22 -41.97 -33.96 28.21
CA LEU A 22 -42.18 -33.53 29.60
C LEU A 22 -41.85 -32.03 29.81
N THR A 23 -42.89 -31.32 30.06
CA THR A 23 -43.19 -30.09 30.83
C THR A 23 -42.05 -29.23 31.41
N PRO A 24 -42.28 -27.89 31.50
CA PRO A 24 -41.31 -26.89 31.91
C PRO A 24 -41.21 -26.79 33.44
N ARG A 25 -39.98 -26.69 33.96
CA ARG A 25 -39.74 -26.20 35.30
C ARG A 25 -38.97 -24.85 35.25
N HIS A 26 -39.68 -23.82 35.72
CA HIS A 26 -39.05 -22.61 36.23
C HIS A 26 -38.01 -22.99 37.32
N ASN A 27 -36.80 -22.40 37.20
CA ASN A 27 -36.06 -21.98 38.40
C ASN A 27 -34.93 -21.02 38.08
N SER A 28 -35.06 -19.87 38.71
CA SER A 28 -34.01 -19.01 39.32
C SER A 28 -32.73 -18.70 38.54
N ALA A 29 -32.62 -17.46 38.21
CA ALA A 29 -31.39 -16.76 37.90
C ALA A 29 -30.29 -17.06 38.96
N SER A 30 -29.32 -17.87 38.58
CA SER A 30 -28.01 -17.85 39.19
C SER A 30 -27.03 -17.17 38.21
N SER A 31 -26.54 -16.00 38.64
CA SER A 31 -25.46 -15.28 37.99
C SER A 31 -24.22 -16.13 37.95
N LEU A 32 -24.07 -16.95 36.92
CA LEU A 32 -22.79 -17.51 36.52
C LEU A 32 -21.98 -16.37 35.88
N LYS A 33 -21.19 -15.70 36.72
CA LYS A 33 -20.02 -14.96 36.26
C LYS A 33 -19.18 -15.97 35.48
N HIS A 34 -19.33 -15.97 34.15
CA HIS A 34 -18.37 -16.58 33.26
C HIS A 34 -17.07 -15.81 33.50
N ARG A 35 -16.18 -16.35 34.30
CA ARG A 35 -14.76 -16.04 34.22
C ARG A 35 -14.39 -16.38 32.77
N ARG A 36 -14.30 -15.38 31.92
CA ARG A 36 -13.56 -15.50 30.68
C ARG A 36 -12.19 -16.02 31.10
N ALA A 37 -11.88 -17.25 30.70
CA ALA A 37 -10.51 -17.70 30.71
C ALA A 37 -9.68 -16.61 30.01
N PRO A 38 -8.50 -16.25 30.51
CA PRO A 38 -7.64 -15.33 29.79
C PRO A 38 -7.51 -15.93 28.39
N VAL A 39 -7.93 -15.18 27.40
CA VAL A 39 -7.64 -15.48 26.01
C VAL A 39 -6.12 -15.50 25.97
N GLN A 40 -5.53 -16.69 26.01
CA GLN A 40 -4.15 -16.84 25.62
C GLN A 40 -4.12 -16.28 24.21
N SER A 41 -3.53 -15.09 24.07
CA SER A 41 -3.24 -14.53 22.79
C SER A 41 -2.46 -15.62 22.04
N ARG A 42 -3.10 -16.32 21.12
CA ARG A 42 -2.37 -17.10 20.14
C ARG A 42 -1.50 -16.06 19.44
N ARG A 43 -0.22 -16.02 19.80
CA ARG A 43 0.75 -15.28 19.02
C ARG A 43 0.64 -15.84 17.62
N VAL A 44 0.11 -15.04 16.72
CA VAL A 44 0.04 -15.40 15.31
C VAL A 44 1.48 -15.60 14.84
N GLN A 45 1.72 -16.63 14.03
CA GLN A 45 3.07 -17.00 13.58
C GLN A 45 3.79 -15.86 12.83
N SER A 46 3.05 -14.93 12.25
CA SER A 46 3.57 -13.70 11.70
C SER A 46 2.50 -12.61 11.86
N LEU A 47 2.90 -11.46 12.39
CA LEU A 47 2.03 -10.29 12.42
C LEU A 47 2.08 -9.50 11.10
N LEU A 48 2.99 -9.85 10.19
CA LEU A 48 3.10 -9.23 8.88
C LEU A 48 2.50 -10.17 7.83
N ILE A 49 1.71 -9.63 6.92
CA ILE A 49 1.29 -10.35 5.73
C ILE A 49 2.54 -10.60 4.90
N ASN A 50 3.00 -11.85 4.88
CA ASN A 50 4.09 -12.26 4.02
C ASN A 50 3.50 -12.90 2.75
N VAL A 51 3.77 -12.28 1.62
CA VAL A 51 3.40 -12.79 0.30
C VAL A 51 4.68 -13.27 -0.37
N ASP A 52 4.74 -14.55 -0.72
CA ASP A 52 5.92 -15.21 -1.28
C ASP A 52 6.56 -14.46 -2.47
N ALA A 53 5.75 -13.74 -3.23
CA ALA A 53 6.19 -12.95 -4.37
C ALA A 53 6.92 -11.64 -4.02
N GLN A 54 6.86 -11.19 -2.76
CA GLN A 54 7.48 -9.94 -2.30
C GLN A 54 8.89 -10.22 -1.76
N PRO A 55 9.79 -9.19 -1.76
CA PRO A 55 11.11 -9.34 -1.15
C PRO A 55 11.02 -9.75 0.32
N ASP A 56 11.84 -10.72 0.70
CA ASP A 56 11.98 -11.12 2.10
C ASP A 56 12.53 -9.99 2.96
N LEU A 57 12.07 -9.92 4.21
CA LEU A 57 12.70 -9.08 5.21
C LEU A 57 14.05 -9.67 5.62
N PRO A 58 15.06 -8.82 5.92
CA PRO A 58 16.31 -9.32 6.48
C PRO A 58 16.07 -9.98 7.85
N THR A 59 16.92 -10.94 8.22
CA THR A 59 16.91 -11.46 9.60
C THR A 59 17.34 -10.36 10.58
N VAL A 60 16.97 -10.51 11.86
CA VAL A 60 17.35 -9.55 12.91
C VAL A 60 18.87 -9.34 12.95
N GLU A 61 19.64 -10.42 12.86
CA GLU A 61 21.10 -10.39 12.89
C GLU A 61 21.67 -9.66 11.68
N ALA A 62 21.14 -9.96 10.47
CA ALA A 62 21.59 -9.32 9.23
C ALA A 62 21.28 -7.82 9.22
N ALA A 63 20.04 -7.44 9.59
CA ALA A 63 19.63 -6.03 9.66
C ALA A 63 20.44 -5.26 10.71
N THR A 64 20.65 -5.84 11.90
CA THR A 64 21.44 -5.21 12.98
C THR A 64 22.89 -5.01 12.56
N ALA A 65 23.50 -5.99 11.89
CA ALA A 65 24.87 -5.88 11.40
C ALA A 65 24.99 -4.81 10.32
N ALA A 66 24.05 -4.77 9.36
CA ALA A 66 24.02 -3.75 8.31
C ALA A 66 23.84 -2.34 8.87
N ALA A 67 22.87 -2.17 9.77
CA ALA A 67 22.57 -0.90 10.41
C ALA A 67 23.76 -0.39 11.21
N SER A 68 24.43 -1.26 11.98
CA SER A 68 25.64 -0.91 12.72
C SER A 68 26.78 -0.44 11.79
N ALA A 69 26.97 -1.10 10.64
CA ALA A 69 27.97 -0.72 9.66
C ALA A 69 27.66 0.63 8.98
N ALA A 70 26.37 0.93 8.78
CA ALA A 70 25.88 2.18 8.18
C ALA A 70 25.62 3.30 9.21
N SER A 71 25.80 3.04 10.51
CA SER A 71 25.46 3.95 11.61
C SER A 71 23.96 4.32 11.67
N LEU A 72 23.09 3.42 11.22
CA LEU A 72 21.64 3.54 11.39
C LEU A 72 21.22 3.01 12.76
N ASN A 73 20.21 3.65 13.37
CA ASN A 73 19.62 3.20 14.63
C ASN A 73 18.20 2.67 14.42
N LEU A 74 18.06 1.36 14.20
CA LEU A 74 16.77 0.72 13.94
C LEU A 74 15.80 0.80 15.14
N ASP A 75 16.29 1.01 16.36
CA ASP A 75 15.48 1.23 17.55
C ASP A 75 14.91 2.67 17.63
N ASP A 76 15.49 3.59 16.85
CA ASP A 76 15.05 4.98 16.78
C ASP A 76 14.12 5.24 15.57
N ILE A 77 14.12 4.34 14.57
CA ILE A 77 13.30 4.46 13.37
C ILE A 77 11.95 3.77 13.58
N GLN A 78 10.85 4.48 13.32
CA GLN A 78 9.50 3.91 13.36
C GLN A 78 9.36 2.78 12.32
N GLY A 79 8.69 1.70 12.71
CA GLY A 79 8.73 0.44 11.96
C GLY A 79 8.08 0.48 10.58
N ASP A 80 7.09 1.33 10.39
CA ASP A 80 6.40 1.47 9.10
C ASP A 80 7.33 2.03 8.00
N VAL A 81 8.33 2.83 8.38
CA VAL A 81 9.21 3.54 7.44
C VAL A 81 10.03 2.57 6.56
N LEU A 82 10.64 1.54 7.14
CA LEU A 82 11.53 0.62 6.42
C LEU A 82 10.91 -0.74 6.10
N ILE A 83 9.87 -1.14 6.83
CA ILE A 83 9.26 -2.48 6.72
C ILE A 83 7.83 -2.39 6.19
N GLY A 84 7.07 -1.38 6.64
CA GLY A 84 5.63 -1.36 6.54
C GLY A 84 4.97 -2.21 7.62
N MET A 85 3.93 -1.71 8.25
CA MET A 85 3.16 -2.49 9.22
C MET A 85 2.15 -3.40 8.51
N LYS A 86 2.63 -4.34 7.70
CA LYS A 86 1.84 -5.24 6.84
C LYS A 86 1.00 -6.21 7.65
N LYS A 87 -0.06 -5.71 8.28
CA LYS A 87 -1.02 -6.47 9.07
C LYS A 87 -2.31 -6.72 8.30
N ASN A 88 -3.20 -7.55 8.86
CA ASN A 88 -4.53 -7.77 8.28
C ASN A 88 -5.42 -6.53 8.36
N GLN A 89 -5.23 -5.70 9.38
CA GLN A 89 -6.03 -4.51 9.65
C GLN A 89 -5.10 -3.33 9.93
N GLU A 90 -5.43 -2.16 9.39
CA GLU A 90 -4.71 -0.93 9.66
C GLU A 90 -5.68 0.24 9.75
N LEU A 91 -5.62 1.01 10.83
CA LEU A 91 -6.41 2.22 11.02
C LEU A 91 -5.53 3.45 10.93
N PHE A 92 -5.91 4.36 10.05
CA PHE A 92 -5.37 5.72 9.97
C PHE A 92 -6.26 6.65 10.78
N TYR A 93 -5.75 7.13 11.93
CA TYR A 93 -6.47 8.01 12.84
C TYR A 93 -5.91 9.42 12.74
N PHE A 94 -6.59 10.27 11.98
CA PHE A 94 -6.18 11.67 11.77
C PHE A 94 -6.71 12.56 12.89
N PHE A 95 -5.84 13.42 13.43
CA PHE A 95 -6.16 14.27 14.56
C PHE A 95 -5.67 15.71 14.38
N SER A 96 -6.30 16.62 15.12
CA SER A 96 -5.77 17.97 15.39
C SER A 96 -5.36 18.09 16.85
N ILE A 97 -4.28 18.83 17.13
CA ILE A 97 -3.83 19.16 18.48
C ILE A 97 -4.67 20.34 18.98
N ALA A 98 -5.49 20.09 19.98
CA ALA A 98 -6.35 21.11 20.60
C ALA A 98 -5.61 21.89 21.71
N ASN A 99 -4.70 21.21 22.43
CA ASN A 99 -3.90 21.80 23.49
C ASN A 99 -2.48 21.18 23.48
N ALA A 100 -1.53 21.91 22.92
CA ALA A 100 -0.15 21.47 22.83
C ALA A 100 0.55 21.34 24.19
N THR A 101 0.19 22.20 25.16
CA THR A 101 0.78 22.17 26.51
C THR A 101 0.48 20.86 27.22
N ASP A 102 -0.74 20.33 27.05
CA ASP A 102 -1.13 19.04 27.63
C ASP A 102 -0.73 17.88 26.75
N PHE A 103 -0.66 18.05 25.44
CA PHE A 103 -0.31 17.00 24.49
C PHE A 103 1.18 16.58 24.60
N LYS A 104 2.11 17.55 24.69
CA LYS A 104 3.56 17.27 24.71
C LYS A 104 3.98 16.32 25.83
N PRO A 105 3.62 16.54 27.12
CA PRO A 105 3.96 15.59 28.17
C PRO A 105 3.36 14.18 27.94
N LYS A 106 2.15 14.09 27.43
CA LYS A 106 1.46 12.83 27.11
C LYS A 106 2.10 12.13 25.90
N LEU A 107 2.56 12.90 24.91
CA LEU A 107 3.33 12.35 23.79
C LEU A 107 4.60 11.63 24.30
N ALA A 108 5.30 12.22 25.30
CA ALA A 108 6.48 11.61 25.92
C ALA A 108 6.13 10.40 26.81
N SER A 109 5.12 10.53 27.69
CA SER A 109 4.87 9.54 28.74
C SER A 109 3.96 8.39 28.29
N ASP A 110 2.96 8.69 27.46
CA ASP A 110 1.89 7.74 27.14
C ASP A 110 1.98 7.19 25.72
N ILE A 111 2.50 7.98 24.77
CA ILE A 111 2.54 7.59 23.35
C ILE A 111 3.90 7.04 22.94
N LEU A 112 4.99 7.74 23.24
CA LEU A 112 6.34 7.32 22.85
C LEU A 112 6.67 5.88 23.22
N PRO A 113 6.32 5.37 24.43
CA PRO A 113 6.58 3.98 24.80
C PRO A 113 5.79 2.95 23.98
N LEU A 114 4.74 3.35 23.27
CA LEU A 114 3.90 2.50 22.43
C LEU A 114 4.35 2.48 20.97
N ILE A 115 5.21 3.44 20.56
CA ILE A 115 5.69 3.51 19.19
C ILE A 115 6.48 2.26 18.84
N THR A 116 6.05 1.59 17.78
CA THR A 116 6.68 0.37 17.29
C THR A 116 7.89 0.73 16.43
N THR A 117 9.05 0.18 16.77
CA THR A 117 10.30 0.43 16.04
C THR A 117 10.53 -0.58 14.92
N THR A 118 11.47 -0.26 14.02
CA THR A 118 11.93 -1.18 12.97
C THR A 118 12.47 -2.49 13.57
N THR A 119 13.28 -2.42 14.62
CA THR A 119 13.81 -3.61 15.32
C THR A 119 12.68 -4.52 15.84
N GLN A 120 11.63 -3.94 16.41
CA GLN A 120 10.50 -4.72 16.92
C GLN A 120 9.75 -5.48 15.84
N LEU A 121 9.66 -4.93 14.62
CA LEU A 121 8.96 -5.59 13.50
C LEU A 121 9.76 -6.70 12.84
N LEU A 122 11.09 -6.76 13.02
CA LEU A 122 11.94 -7.80 12.44
C LEU A 122 11.73 -9.20 13.03
N SER A 123 11.12 -9.30 14.23
CA SER A 123 10.91 -10.58 14.90
C SER A 123 9.50 -10.70 15.43
N VAL A 124 8.82 -11.80 15.12
CA VAL A 124 7.49 -12.13 15.66
C VAL A 124 7.46 -12.09 17.19
N ASN A 125 8.58 -12.41 17.86
CA ASN A 125 8.65 -12.42 19.32
C ASN A 125 8.66 -11.02 19.94
N THR A 126 9.04 -10.00 19.20
CA THR A 126 9.16 -8.61 19.65
C THR A 126 8.03 -7.72 19.15
N GLN A 127 7.23 -8.20 18.21
CA GLN A 127 6.09 -7.43 17.69
C GLN A 127 4.99 -7.26 18.75
N PRO A 128 4.44 -6.05 18.93
CA PRO A 128 3.28 -5.84 19.80
C PRO A 128 2.01 -6.43 19.16
N THR A 129 0.95 -6.65 19.95
CA THR A 129 -0.37 -7.08 19.44
C THR A 129 -0.95 -6.07 18.47
N THR A 130 -0.80 -4.79 18.76
CA THR A 130 -1.13 -3.67 17.86
C THR A 130 0.10 -2.80 17.73
N ALA A 131 0.64 -2.71 16.53
CA ALA A 131 1.71 -1.79 16.22
C ALA A 131 1.15 -0.36 16.12
N LEU A 132 1.93 0.62 16.58
CA LEU A 132 1.58 2.04 16.55
C LEU A 132 2.74 2.84 15.97
N ASN A 133 2.44 3.69 14.98
CA ASN A 133 3.34 4.75 14.52
C ASN A 133 2.61 6.10 14.51
N VAL A 134 3.36 7.19 14.46
CA VAL A 134 2.81 8.56 14.47
C VAL A 134 3.57 9.46 13.50
N ALA A 135 2.83 10.32 12.80
CA ALA A 135 3.42 11.34 11.94
C ALA A 135 2.67 12.66 12.06
N PHE A 136 3.36 13.78 11.79
CA PHE A 136 2.85 15.14 11.96
C PHE A 136 2.91 15.90 10.65
N SER A 137 1.83 16.61 10.29
CA SER A 137 1.84 17.59 9.21
C SER A 137 2.69 18.81 9.58
N GLN A 138 2.99 19.66 8.60
CA GLN A 138 3.66 20.94 8.88
C GLN A 138 2.87 21.80 9.89
N THR A 139 1.54 21.81 9.76
CA THR A 139 0.67 22.53 10.72
C THR A 139 0.69 21.90 12.10
N GLY A 140 0.83 20.58 12.18
CA GLY A 140 1.01 19.86 13.42
C GLY A 140 2.34 20.19 14.11
N LEU A 141 3.46 20.22 13.38
CA LEU A 141 4.75 20.67 13.94
C LEU A 141 4.66 22.12 14.43
N THR A 142 4.00 22.99 13.66
CA THR A 142 3.76 24.39 14.06
C THR A 142 2.93 24.47 15.35
N ALA A 143 1.90 23.66 15.49
CA ALA A 143 1.07 23.58 16.70
C ALA A 143 1.88 23.10 17.93
N LEU A 144 2.90 22.26 17.70
CA LEU A 144 3.87 21.85 18.73
C LEU A 144 4.95 22.91 19.02
N GLY A 145 4.92 24.04 18.32
CA GLY A 145 5.92 25.13 18.49
C GLY A 145 7.26 24.86 17.79
N VAL A 146 7.32 23.87 16.90
CA VAL A 146 8.52 23.62 16.08
C VAL A 146 8.52 24.59 14.91
N THR A 147 9.59 25.37 14.79
CA THR A 147 9.76 26.41 13.77
C THR A 147 10.81 26.08 12.71
N ASP A 148 11.59 25.04 12.95
CA ASP A 148 12.63 24.61 12.02
C ASP A 148 12.02 24.10 10.71
N ALA A 149 12.58 24.54 9.58
CA ALA A 149 12.20 24.03 8.28
C ALA A 149 12.87 22.67 8.04
N LEU A 150 12.07 21.68 7.67
CA LEU A 150 12.58 20.35 7.29
C LEU A 150 13.15 20.29 5.87
N GLY A 151 13.12 21.40 5.12
CA GLY A 151 13.76 21.51 3.80
C GLY A 151 13.01 20.84 2.64
N ASP A 152 11.71 20.55 2.80
CA ASP A 152 10.82 20.06 1.72
C ASP A 152 9.64 21.01 1.53
N SER A 153 9.54 21.59 0.34
CA SER A 153 8.52 22.60 0.05
C SER A 153 7.11 22.00 -0.15
N ALA A 154 7.03 20.74 -0.59
CA ALA A 154 5.74 20.07 -0.72
C ALA A 154 5.17 19.77 0.68
N TYR A 155 5.99 19.23 1.57
CA TYR A 155 5.63 19.03 2.98
C TYR A 155 5.19 20.34 3.64
N ALA A 156 6.00 21.40 3.50
CA ALA A 156 5.71 22.70 4.10
C ALA A 156 4.38 23.31 3.61
N GLY A 157 4.01 23.05 2.35
CA GLY A 157 2.77 23.53 1.75
C GLY A 157 1.53 22.68 2.09
N GLY A 158 1.72 21.41 2.44
CA GLY A 158 0.65 20.42 2.58
C GLY A 158 0.08 19.96 1.24
N GLN A 159 -0.56 18.79 1.24
CA GLN A 159 -1.03 18.17 0.00
C GLN A 159 -2.18 18.92 -0.67
N PHE A 160 -3.04 19.58 0.11
CA PHE A 160 -4.14 20.39 -0.45
C PHE A 160 -3.63 21.54 -1.33
N SER A 161 -2.54 22.18 -0.95
CA SER A 161 -1.91 23.22 -1.78
C SER A 161 -1.21 22.67 -3.02
N ASP A 162 -0.84 21.39 -2.99
CA ASP A 162 -0.10 20.69 -4.07
C ASP A 162 -1.03 20.02 -5.10
N LEU A 163 -2.34 20.04 -4.89
CA LEU A 163 -3.39 19.40 -5.71
C LEU A 163 -3.17 19.56 -7.21
N LYS A 164 -2.84 20.77 -7.67
CA LYS A 164 -2.58 21.04 -9.10
C LYS A 164 -1.32 20.34 -9.64
N ASN A 165 -0.31 20.16 -8.80
CA ASN A 165 0.91 19.45 -9.16
C ASN A 165 0.69 17.95 -9.22
N LEU A 166 -0.34 17.43 -8.57
CA LEU A 166 -0.74 16.03 -8.58
C LEU A 166 -1.74 15.69 -9.68
N GLY A 167 -2.08 16.66 -10.55
CA GLY A 167 -2.99 16.46 -11.66
C GLY A 167 -4.46 16.28 -11.27
N ASP A 168 -4.80 16.43 -10.00
CA ASP A 168 -6.19 16.27 -9.52
C ASP A 168 -7.10 17.33 -10.17
N PRO A 169 -8.34 16.96 -10.61
CA PRO A 169 -9.25 17.87 -11.29
C PRO A 169 -9.89 18.92 -10.38
N GLY A 170 -9.45 19.00 -9.14
CA GLY A 170 -9.97 19.83 -8.08
C GLY A 170 -10.20 18.99 -6.82
N SER A 171 -10.75 19.61 -5.78
CA SER A 171 -11.01 18.94 -4.49
C SER A 171 -12.46 18.48 -4.32
N THR A 172 -13.28 18.52 -5.37
CA THR A 172 -14.70 18.12 -5.27
C THR A 172 -14.90 16.68 -4.82
N ASN A 173 -13.99 15.80 -5.24
CA ASN A 173 -14.01 14.39 -4.85
C ASN A 173 -13.25 14.11 -3.55
N TRP A 174 -12.60 15.10 -2.94
CA TRP A 174 -11.83 14.89 -1.74
C TRP A 174 -12.74 14.75 -0.52
N VAL A 175 -12.34 13.91 0.41
CA VAL A 175 -12.90 13.87 1.75
C VAL A 175 -12.73 15.27 2.35
N PRO A 176 -13.80 15.92 2.86
CA PRO A 176 -13.75 17.31 3.28
C PRO A 176 -12.65 17.62 4.29
N GLN A 177 -12.29 16.65 5.13
CA GLN A 177 -11.26 16.80 6.16
C GLN A 177 -9.84 17.00 5.58
N PHE A 178 -9.59 16.55 4.33
CA PHE A 178 -8.33 16.82 3.64
C PHE A 178 -8.29 18.15 2.88
N THR A 179 -9.39 18.93 2.92
CA THR A 179 -9.43 20.25 2.30
C THR A 179 -9.06 21.33 3.30
N GLY A 180 -7.80 21.69 3.39
CA GLY A 180 -7.32 22.73 4.30
C GLY A 180 -6.15 22.28 5.16
N THR A 181 -6.07 22.82 6.38
CA THR A 181 -4.92 22.66 7.29
C THR A 181 -5.32 22.10 8.66
N GLY A 182 -6.49 21.46 8.75
CA GLY A 182 -7.06 21.01 10.02
C GLY A 182 -6.48 19.72 10.57
N ILE A 183 -5.68 18.98 9.76
CA ILE A 183 -5.03 17.75 10.18
C ILE A 183 -3.63 18.07 10.67
N HIS A 184 -3.40 17.86 11.97
CA HIS A 184 -2.09 18.08 12.59
C HIS A 184 -1.22 16.81 12.64
N GLY A 185 -1.83 15.64 12.65
CA GLY A 185 -1.09 14.39 12.64
C GLY A 185 -1.97 13.18 12.32
N VAL A 186 -1.32 12.05 12.20
CA VAL A 186 -1.92 10.74 12.01
C VAL A 186 -1.26 9.72 12.92
N PHE A 187 -2.06 8.94 13.63
CA PHE A 187 -1.65 7.69 14.23
C PHE A 187 -1.98 6.55 13.27
N LEU A 188 -1.02 5.66 13.06
CA LEU A 188 -1.17 4.44 12.28
C LEU A 188 -1.22 3.28 13.26
N PHE A 189 -2.35 2.59 13.33
CA PHE A 189 -2.52 1.39 14.14
C PHE A 189 -2.60 0.18 13.21
N ALA A 190 -1.81 -0.85 13.45
CA ALA A 190 -1.86 -2.06 12.65
C ALA A 190 -1.91 -3.31 13.53
N SER A 191 -2.85 -4.21 13.24
CA SER A 191 -3.06 -5.46 13.99
C SER A 191 -3.65 -6.54 13.09
N ASP A 192 -3.77 -7.76 13.65
CA ASP A 192 -4.41 -8.87 12.95
C ASP A 192 -5.94 -8.79 13.00
N THR A 193 -6.50 -8.03 13.93
CA THR A 193 -7.95 -7.87 14.12
C THR A 193 -8.33 -6.43 14.41
N GLU A 194 -9.53 -6.04 13.99
CA GLU A 194 -10.12 -4.74 14.28
C GLU A 194 -10.35 -4.54 15.79
N ASP A 195 -10.79 -5.59 16.53
CA ASP A 195 -10.97 -5.54 17.99
C ASP A 195 -9.70 -5.11 18.73
N ASN A 196 -8.53 -5.54 18.26
CA ASN A 196 -7.24 -5.14 18.86
C ASN A 196 -6.94 -3.66 18.59
N ILE A 197 -7.26 -3.18 17.39
CA ILE A 197 -7.11 -1.76 17.01
C ILE A 197 -8.05 -0.92 17.86
N ASP A 198 -9.32 -1.29 17.97
CA ASP A 198 -10.32 -0.57 18.75
C ASP A 198 -9.92 -0.45 20.23
N ALA A 199 -9.37 -1.52 20.80
CA ALA A 199 -8.86 -1.50 22.17
C ALA A 199 -7.65 -0.55 22.32
N ALA A 200 -6.75 -0.52 21.33
CA ALA A 200 -5.60 0.38 21.33
C ALA A 200 -6.03 1.85 21.17
N VAL A 201 -6.96 2.12 20.25
CA VAL A 201 -7.56 3.47 20.04
C VAL A 201 -8.24 3.97 21.32
N ALA A 202 -9.08 3.13 21.93
CA ALA A 202 -9.74 3.51 23.19
C ALA A 202 -8.74 3.84 24.31
N SER A 203 -7.62 3.10 24.37
CA SER A 203 -6.55 3.37 25.32
C SER A 203 -5.83 4.68 25.04
N LEU A 204 -5.55 4.95 23.75
CA LEU A 204 -4.93 6.20 23.29
C LEU A 204 -5.85 7.42 23.54
N GLU A 205 -7.14 7.32 23.19
CA GLU A 205 -8.11 8.38 23.42
C GLU A 205 -8.27 8.67 24.92
N ALA A 206 -8.26 7.63 25.77
CA ALA A 206 -8.31 7.80 27.22
C ALA A 206 -7.06 8.50 27.78
N ALA A 207 -5.86 8.17 27.26
CA ALA A 207 -4.62 8.80 27.66
C ALA A 207 -4.54 10.27 27.23
N LEU A 208 -4.87 10.55 25.98
CA LEU A 208 -4.77 11.89 25.40
C LEU A 208 -5.92 12.81 25.86
N GLY A 209 -7.15 12.29 26.01
CA GLY A 209 -8.32 13.08 26.40
C GLY A 209 -8.54 14.26 25.44
N ASP A 210 -8.86 15.42 25.98
CA ASP A 210 -9.24 16.62 25.20
C ASP A 210 -8.04 17.37 24.58
N CYS A 211 -6.79 16.89 24.74
CA CYS A 211 -5.65 17.56 24.14
C CYS A 211 -5.54 17.35 22.62
N ILE A 212 -6.29 16.39 22.09
CA ILE A 212 -6.48 16.20 20.65
C ILE A 212 -7.96 16.16 20.29
N THR A 213 -8.25 16.40 19.01
CA THR A 213 -9.58 16.18 18.43
C THR A 213 -9.43 15.21 17.27
N LYS A 214 -10.23 14.15 17.27
CA LYS A 214 -10.34 13.24 16.12
C LYS A 214 -10.95 13.97 14.94
N VAL A 215 -10.24 13.99 13.80
CA VAL A 215 -10.69 14.69 12.59
C VAL A 215 -11.32 13.72 11.60
N TYR A 216 -10.66 12.59 11.36
CA TYR A 216 -11.08 11.57 10.41
C TYR A 216 -10.46 10.22 10.75
N THR A 217 -11.07 9.15 10.33
CA THR A 217 -10.47 7.81 10.37
C THR A 217 -10.70 7.07 9.05
N LEU A 218 -9.72 6.28 8.63
CA LEU A 218 -9.87 5.35 7.52
C LEU A 218 -9.41 3.97 7.98
N GLN A 219 -10.32 2.99 7.92
CA GLN A 219 -10.00 1.59 8.19
C GLN A 219 -9.57 0.90 6.91
N GLY A 220 -8.33 0.40 6.87
CA GLY A 220 -7.81 -0.50 5.86
C GLY A 220 -7.88 -1.94 6.31
N ALA A 221 -8.03 -2.85 5.36
CA ALA A 221 -8.01 -4.28 5.59
C ALA A 221 -7.37 -5.02 4.41
N ALA A 222 -6.56 -6.04 4.70
CA ALA A 222 -6.12 -6.97 3.68
C ALA A 222 -7.34 -7.65 3.06
N ARG A 223 -7.34 -7.81 1.74
CA ARG A 223 -8.41 -8.52 1.06
C ARG A 223 -8.46 -10.00 1.50
N PRO A 224 -9.64 -10.63 1.49
CA PRO A 224 -9.83 -11.96 2.07
C PRO A 224 -9.19 -13.08 1.23
N GLY A 225 -8.80 -14.17 1.88
CA GLY A 225 -8.38 -15.42 1.25
C GLY A 225 -7.15 -15.27 0.35
N THR A 226 -7.28 -15.72 -0.88
CA THR A 226 -6.20 -15.67 -1.89
C THR A 226 -5.89 -14.26 -2.40
N GLU A 227 -6.76 -13.30 -2.12
CA GLU A 227 -6.59 -11.91 -2.52
C GLU A 227 -5.71 -11.12 -1.55
N ALA A 228 -5.22 -11.73 -0.46
CA ALA A 228 -4.27 -11.09 0.44
C ALA A 228 -3.03 -10.61 -0.32
N GLY A 229 -2.66 -9.34 -0.10
CA GLY A 229 -1.56 -8.70 -0.84
C GLY A 229 -1.94 -8.09 -2.20
N HIS A 230 -3.18 -8.30 -2.67
CA HIS A 230 -3.70 -7.68 -3.89
C HIS A 230 -4.48 -6.40 -3.56
N GLU A 231 -4.42 -5.42 -4.45
CA GLU A 231 -5.31 -4.27 -4.44
C GLU A 231 -6.66 -4.61 -5.12
N HIS A 232 -7.67 -3.73 -5.08
CA HIS A 232 -9.02 -4.08 -5.49
C HIS A 232 -9.21 -4.38 -6.99
N PHE A 233 -8.32 -3.94 -7.90
CA PHE A 233 -8.33 -4.42 -9.29
C PHE A 233 -7.82 -5.86 -9.43
N GLY A 234 -7.30 -6.44 -8.34
CA GLY A 234 -6.85 -7.82 -8.26
C GLY A 234 -5.37 -8.02 -8.62
N TYR A 235 -4.55 -6.98 -8.66
CA TYR A 235 -3.11 -7.11 -8.93
C TYR A 235 -2.30 -7.15 -7.64
N LEU A 236 -1.32 -8.05 -7.61
CA LEU A 236 -0.42 -8.20 -6.48
C LEU A 236 0.47 -6.97 -6.32
N ASP A 237 0.47 -6.35 -5.15
CA ASP A 237 1.27 -5.17 -4.84
C ASP A 237 2.52 -5.52 -3.98
N GLY A 238 3.42 -4.55 -3.82
CA GLY A 238 4.59 -4.67 -2.94
C GLY A 238 5.84 -5.32 -3.54
N ILE A 239 5.80 -5.89 -4.76
CA ILE A 239 6.91 -6.63 -5.37
C ILE A 239 8.17 -5.76 -5.56
N SER A 240 8.01 -4.48 -5.91
CA SER A 240 9.12 -3.61 -6.33
C SER A 240 9.55 -2.58 -5.29
N ASN A 241 9.29 -2.80 -4.00
CA ASN A 241 9.86 -1.93 -2.96
C ASN A 241 11.39 -1.99 -3.00
N PRO A 242 12.10 -0.85 -2.85
CA PRO A 242 13.55 -0.82 -2.89
C PRO A 242 14.18 -1.51 -1.68
N ALA A 243 15.41 -1.98 -1.85
CA ALA A 243 16.30 -2.36 -0.75
C ALA A 243 17.02 -1.11 -0.26
N VAL A 244 16.86 -0.76 1.00
CA VAL A 244 17.55 0.39 1.61
C VAL A 244 18.94 -0.05 2.07
N ASP A 245 19.99 0.62 1.58
CA ASP A 245 21.37 0.37 1.99
C ASP A 245 21.54 0.67 3.50
N GLY A 246 22.27 -0.21 4.18
CA GLY A 246 22.36 -0.19 5.64
C GLY A 246 21.20 -0.91 6.37
N PHE A 247 20.19 -1.39 5.65
CA PHE A 247 19.12 -2.20 6.21
C PHE A 247 19.01 -3.59 5.54
N VAL A 248 19.00 -3.64 4.20
CA VAL A 248 18.92 -4.89 3.43
C VAL A 248 20.29 -5.28 2.91
N THR A 249 20.82 -6.43 3.34
CA THR A 249 22.15 -6.93 2.94
C THR A 249 22.14 -7.82 1.70
N SER A 250 20.99 -8.40 1.37
CA SER A 250 20.84 -9.34 0.27
C SER A 250 19.63 -8.96 -0.56
N PRO A 251 19.72 -7.91 -1.40
CA PRO A 251 18.61 -7.51 -2.24
C PRO A 251 18.25 -8.62 -3.23
N MET A 252 16.96 -8.79 -3.49
CA MET A 252 16.48 -9.74 -4.49
C MET A 252 16.90 -9.31 -5.91
N PRO A 253 17.06 -10.25 -6.86
CA PRO A 253 17.37 -9.92 -8.24
C PRO A 253 16.39 -8.91 -8.82
N GLY A 254 16.87 -7.82 -9.42
CA GLY A 254 16.07 -6.74 -9.98
C GLY A 254 15.44 -5.79 -8.95
N GLN A 255 15.65 -6.01 -7.65
CA GLN A 255 15.32 -5.04 -6.62
C GLN A 255 16.29 -3.85 -6.67
N ALA A 256 15.79 -2.61 -6.66
CA ALA A 256 16.66 -1.44 -6.60
C ALA A 256 17.32 -1.33 -5.22
N VAL A 257 18.61 -1.04 -5.20
CA VAL A 257 19.31 -0.66 -3.98
C VAL A 257 19.38 0.87 -3.95
N VAL A 258 18.88 1.47 -2.88
CA VAL A 258 18.87 2.93 -2.69
C VAL A 258 19.64 3.31 -1.44
N ALA A 259 20.28 4.47 -1.47
CA ALA A 259 20.94 5.01 -0.29
C ALA A 259 19.90 5.22 0.84
N ALA A 260 20.32 5.08 2.10
CA ALA A 260 19.44 5.29 3.26
C ALA A 260 18.75 6.65 3.21
N GLY A 261 19.48 7.69 2.80
CA GLY A 261 18.97 9.06 2.65
C GLY A 261 18.01 9.29 1.49
N THR A 262 17.66 8.25 0.70
CA THR A 262 16.49 8.30 -0.21
C THR A 262 15.17 8.20 0.60
N VAL A 263 15.21 7.52 1.74
CA VAL A 263 14.04 7.26 2.60
C VAL A 263 14.14 8.02 3.92
N LEU A 264 15.33 8.06 4.54
CA LEU A 264 15.55 8.62 5.88
C LEU A 264 16.21 10.01 5.79
N LEU A 265 15.66 10.99 6.51
CA LEU A 265 16.22 12.33 6.59
C LEU A 265 17.59 12.31 7.31
N GLY A 266 18.52 13.10 6.79
CA GLY A 266 19.84 13.29 7.41
C GLY A 266 20.80 12.11 7.28
N GLU A 267 20.39 11.04 6.57
CA GLU A 267 21.23 9.89 6.29
C GLU A 267 22.00 9.99 4.97
N SER A 268 22.94 9.07 4.76
CA SER A 268 23.78 9.05 3.56
C SER A 268 22.90 9.00 2.29
N GLY A 269 23.07 9.99 1.41
CA GLY A 269 22.24 10.15 0.20
C GLY A 269 21.14 11.21 0.33
N ASP A 270 20.80 11.70 1.55
CA ASP A 270 19.96 12.89 1.69
C ASP A 270 20.79 14.14 1.39
N THR A 271 20.48 14.80 0.29
CA THR A 271 21.22 15.97 -0.19
C THR A 271 20.74 17.29 0.40
N VAL A 272 19.68 17.25 1.22
CA VAL A 272 19.08 18.43 1.84
C VAL A 272 19.63 18.64 3.24
N THR A 273 19.98 19.88 3.59
CA THR A 273 20.35 20.20 4.97
C THR A 273 19.13 20.10 5.88
N ARG A 274 19.21 19.24 6.89
CA ARG A 274 18.16 18.99 7.86
C ARG A 274 18.51 19.51 9.24
N PRO A 275 17.53 19.91 10.06
CA PRO A 275 17.77 20.07 11.49
C PRO A 275 18.27 18.74 12.08
N THR A 276 19.22 18.77 12.96
CA THR A 276 19.83 17.55 13.54
C THR A 276 18.82 16.65 14.24
N TRP A 277 17.80 17.21 14.85
CA TRP A 277 16.74 16.47 15.51
C TRP A 277 15.85 15.67 14.54
N ALA A 278 15.80 16.05 13.26
CA ALA A 278 14.95 15.38 12.25
C ALA A 278 15.63 14.13 11.63
N LYS A 279 16.88 13.83 12.04
CA LYS A 279 17.61 12.65 11.59
C LYS A 279 16.81 11.38 11.89
N ASP A 280 16.94 10.37 11.01
CA ASP A 280 16.23 9.07 11.08
C ASP A 280 14.70 9.17 10.97
N GLY A 281 14.16 10.37 10.74
CA GLY A 281 12.75 10.55 10.34
C GLY A 281 12.55 10.33 8.84
N SER A 282 11.29 10.35 8.41
CA SER A 282 10.91 10.21 6.99
C SER A 282 9.67 11.04 6.68
N PHE A 283 9.52 11.51 5.44
CA PHE A 283 8.23 12.07 5.01
C PHE A 283 7.29 10.95 4.59
N LEU A 284 6.12 10.96 5.20
CA LEU A 284 5.01 10.09 4.84
C LEU A 284 4.06 10.85 3.90
N VAL A 285 3.76 10.25 2.76
CA VAL A 285 2.65 10.68 1.89
C VAL A 285 1.50 9.74 2.11
N PHE A 286 0.38 10.27 2.56
CA PHE A 286 -0.90 9.55 2.61
C PHE A 286 -1.80 10.05 1.50
N ARG A 287 -2.42 9.12 0.72
CA ARG A 287 -3.51 9.41 -0.21
C ARG A 287 -4.60 8.35 -0.10
N GLN A 288 -5.83 8.78 0.06
CA GLN A 288 -6.98 7.91 -0.11
C GLN A 288 -7.34 7.88 -1.60
N LEU A 289 -7.23 6.69 -2.21
CA LEU A 289 -7.44 6.47 -3.64
C LEU A 289 -8.61 5.51 -3.83
N ALA A 290 -9.77 6.03 -4.23
CA ALA A 290 -10.92 5.18 -4.55
C ALA A 290 -10.69 4.47 -5.88
N GLN A 291 -11.05 3.18 -5.95
CA GLN A 291 -10.94 2.33 -7.12
C GLN A 291 -12.33 1.96 -7.65
N LEU A 292 -12.61 2.33 -8.90
CA LEU A 292 -13.86 2.03 -9.60
C LEU A 292 -13.73 0.67 -10.29
N VAL A 293 -13.85 -0.40 -9.50
CA VAL A 293 -13.53 -1.77 -9.96
C VAL A 293 -14.50 -2.28 -11.02
N PRO A 294 -15.84 -2.21 -10.86
CA PRO A 294 -16.76 -2.63 -11.91
C PRO A 294 -16.59 -1.88 -13.23
N GLU A 295 -16.32 -0.57 -13.16
CA GLU A 295 -16.05 0.28 -14.34
C GLU A 295 -14.74 -0.12 -15.03
N PHE A 296 -13.71 -0.46 -14.26
CA PHE A 296 -12.43 -0.95 -14.78
C PHE A 296 -12.60 -2.30 -15.48
N ASP A 297 -13.25 -3.27 -14.84
CA ASP A 297 -13.50 -4.60 -15.41
C ASP A 297 -14.35 -4.53 -16.69
N LYS A 298 -15.37 -3.65 -16.69
CA LYS A 298 -16.15 -3.38 -17.90
C LYS A 298 -15.28 -2.80 -19.01
N PHE A 299 -14.43 -1.82 -18.69
CA PHE A 299 -13.54 -1.22 -19.67
C PHE A 299 -12.59 -2.26 -20.29
N LEU A 300 -12.03 -3.16 -19.49
CA LEU A 300 -11.17 -4.24 -19.97
C LEU A 300 -11.93 -5.20 -20.89
N THR A 301 -13.17 -5.52 -20.56
CA THR A 301 -14.01 -6.39 -21.37
C THR A 301 -14.42 -5.75 -22.68
N ASP A 302 -14.84 -4.49 -22.65
CA ASP A 302 -15.28 -3.75 -23.86
C ASP A 302 -14.14 -3.47 -24.83
N ASN A 303 -12.89 -3.43 -24.34
CA ASN A 303 -11.70 -3.09 -25.12
C ASN A 303 -10.69 -4.24 -25.20
N ALA A 304 -11.13 -5.47 -24.95
CA ALA A 304 -10.24 -6.64 -24.92
C ALA A 304 -9.34 -6.71 -26.17
N VAL A 305 -8.09 -7.10 -25.97
CA VAL A 305 -7.15 -7.36 -27.07
C VAL A 305 -7.68 -8.52 -27.90
N VAL A 306 -7.76 -8.33 -29.22
CA VAL A 306 -8.30 -9.34 -30.15
C VAL A 306 -7.16 -9.92 -30.99
N GLU A 307 -6.86 -11.21 -30.79
CA GLU A 307 -5.93 -11.98 -31.61
C GLU A 307 -6.58 -13.31 -31.98
N PRO A 308 -7.21 -13.38 -33.17
CA PRO A 308 -8.02 -14.52 -33.56
C PRO A 308 -7.23 -15.85 -33.59
N GLY A 309 -7.74 -16.88 -32.94
CA GLY A 309 -7.09 -18.17 -32.86
C GLY A 309 -5.97 -18.28 -31.82
N VAL A 310 -5.64 -17.18 -31.15
CA VAL A 310 -4.63 -17.12 -30.07
C VAL A 310 -5.27 -16.80 -28.72
N LEU A 311 -6.12 -15.75 -28.67
CA LEU A 311 -6.77 -15.29 -27.45
C LEU A 311 -8.26 -15.53 -27.47
N THR A 312 -8.81 -16.01 -26.34
CA THR A 312 -10.25 -15.89 -26.05
C THR A 312 -10.58 -14.45 -25.64
N PRO A 313 -11.86 -14.01 -25.71
CA PRO A 313 -12.23 -12.69 -25.22
C PRO A 313 -11.80 -12.40 -23.78
N GLN A 314 -11.91 -13.37 -22.88
CA GLN A 314 -11.45 -13.22 -21.50
C GLN A 314 -9.93 -13.05 -21.41
N GLN A 315 -9.16 -13.86 -22.11
CA GLN A 315 -7.71 -13.72 -22.15
C GLN A 315 -7.29 -12.37 -22.74
N GLY A 316 -8.02 -11.84 -23.73
CA GLY A 316 -7.79 -10.52 -24.27
C GLY A 316 -8.08 -9.39 -23.28
N SER A 317 -9.11 -9.52 -22.47
CA SER A 317 -9.43 -8.62 -21.36
C SER A 317 -8.35 -8.68 -20.27
N ASP A 318 -7.95 -9.88 -19.84
CA ASP A 318 -6.90 -10.07 -18.85
C ASP A 318 -5.55 -9.49 -19.33
N LEU A 319 -5.22 -9.69 -20.60
CA LEU A 319 -4.02 -9.13 -21.22
C LEU A 319 -4.05 -7.61 -21.24
N LEU A 320 -5.20 -6.99 -21.59
CA LEU A 320 -5.32 -5.53 -21.56
C LEU A 320 -5.03 -4.99 -20.17
N GLY A 321 -5.65 -5.56 -19.15
CA GLY A 321 -5.42 -5.16 -17.77
C GLY A 321 -3.95 -5.35 -17.34
N ALA A 322 -3.36 -6.50 -17.66
CA ALA A 322 -1.95 -6.75 -17.40
C ALA A 322 -1.03 -5.73 -18.09
N ARG A 323 -1.36 -5.29 -19.31
CA ARG A 323 -0.59 -4.28 -20.05
C ARG A 323 -0.79 -2.87 -19.50
N MET A 324 -1.96 -2.55 -18.95
CA MET A 324 -2.19 -1.27 -18.25
C MET A 324 -1.38 -1.19 -16.97
N ILE A 325 -1.31 -2.26 -16.19
CA ILE A 325 -0.52 -2.34 -14.95
C ILE A 325 0.98 -2.54 -15.25
N GLY A 326 1.31 -3.41 -16.20
CA GLY A 326 2.66 -3.92 -16.48
C GLY A 326 2.96 -5.26 -15.81
N ARG A 327 2.01 -5.79 -15.03
CA ARG A 327 2.02 -7.12 -14.42
C ARG A 327 0.67 -7.80 -14.58
N TRP A 328 0.67 -9.11 -14.64
CA TRP A 328 -0.50 -9.95 -14.46
C TRP A 328 -0.97 -9.94 -13.01
N LYS A 329 -2.20 -10.39 -12.77
CA LYS A 329 -2.76 -10.49 -11.40
C LYS A 329 -1.91 -11.38 -10.50
N SER A 330 -1.29 -12.42 -11.04
CA SER A 330 -0.32 -13.27 -10.32
C SER A 330 0.95 -12.56 -9.86
N GLY A 331 1.24 -11.34 -10.33
CA GLY A 331 2.49 -10.62 -10.12
C GLY A 331 3.53 -10.81 -11.23
N ALA A 332 3.32 -11.73 -12.17
CA ALA A 332 4.22 -11.95 -13.29
C ALA A 332 4.35 -10.68 -14.16
N PRO A 333 5.58 -10.21 -14.47
CA PRO A 333 5.74 -9.01 -15.30
C PRO A 333 5.43 -9.31 -16.77
N VAL A 334 4.66 -8.43 -17.40
CA VAL A 334 4.33 -8.51 -18.83
C VAL A 334 5.60 -8.48 -19.69
N ASP A 335 6.66 -7.85 -19.22
CA ASP A 335 7.96 -7.82 -19.91
C ASP A 335 8.57 -9.22 -20.12
N LEU A 336 8.36 -10.14 -19.18
CA LEU A 336 8.84 -11.53 -19.26
C LEU A 336 7.77 -12.51 -19.74
N ALA A 337 6.48 -12.22 -19.47
CA ALA A 337 5.34 -13.02 -19.86
C ALA A 337 4.35 -12.16 -20.70
N PRO A 338 4.67 -11.85 -21.99
CA PRO A 338 4.00 -10.77 -22.72
C PRO A 338 2.60 -11.08 -23.22
N LEU A 339 2.20 -12.36 -23.29
CA LEU A 339 0.94 -12.77 -23.90
C LEU A 339 0.00 -13.53 -22.97
N PHE A 340 0.56 -14.31 -22.05
CA PHE A 340 -0.19 -15.11 -21.07
C PHE A 340 0.41 -14.96 -19.68
N ASP A 341 -0.43 -15.08 -18.65
CA ASP A 341 0.03 -15.11 -17.28
C ASP A 341 0.92 -16.33 -17.00
N ASP A 342 1.94 -16.13 -16.18
CA ASP A 342 2.79 -17.17 -15.62
C ASP A 342 2.79 -17.07 -14.08
N PRO A 343 1.81 -17.72 -13.40
CA PRO A 343 1.73 -17.67 -11.95
C PRO A 343 2.99 -18.21 -11.22
N ALA A 344 3.73 -19.14 -11.84
CA ALA A 344 4.97 -19.63 -11.27
C ALA A 344 6.10 -18.59 -11.33
N LEU A 345 6.12 -17.77 -12.39
CA LEU A 345 6.99 -16.60 -12.46
C LEU A 345 6.54 -15.52 -11.45
N GLY A 346 5.23 -15.29 -11.35
CA GLY A 346 4.66 -14.29 -10.44
C GLY A 346 4.99 -14.57 -8.97
N ALA A 347 4.91 -15.81 -8.55
CA ALA A 347 5.18 -16.25 -7.18
C ALA A 347 6.67 -16.34 -6.81
N ASP A 348 7.58 -16.24 -7.78
CA ASP A 348 9.03 -16.40 -7.56
C ASP A 348 9.72 -15.03 -7.37
N PRO A 349 10.07 -14.61 -6.13
CA PRO A 349 10.68 -13.31 -5.86
C PRO A 349 12.09 -13.17 -6.47
N THR A 350 12.74 -14.27 -6.85
CA THR A 350 14.04 -14.23 -7.51
C THR A 350 13.93 -13.92 -9.01
N ARG A 351 12.74 -14.05 -9.58
CA ARG A 351 12.49 -13.90 -11.03
C ARG A 351 11.51 -12.77 -11.35
N ASN A 352 10.45 -12.61 -10.57
CA ASN A 352 9.32 -11.73 -10.89
C ASN A 352 9.68 -10.24 -10.98
N ASN A 353 10.83 -9.84 -10.45
CA ASN A 353 11.33 -8.47 -10.49
C ASN A 353 12.64 -8.32 -11.25
N ASN A 354 13.19 -9.42 -11.78
CA ASN A 354 14.50 -9.46 -12.46
C ASN A 354 14.36 -9.17 -13.96
N PHE A 355 14.10 -7.92 -14.31
CA PHE A 355 14.04 -7.44 -15.69
C PHE A 355 14.38 -5.94 -15.76
N THR A 356 14.69 -5.44 -16.96
CA THR A 356 15.15 -4.06 -17.16
C THR A 356 14.37 -3.27 -18.21
N PHE A 357 13.41 -3.90 -18.90
CA PHE A 357 12.71 -3.41 -20.11
C PHE A 357 13.59 -3.35 -21.36
N VAL A 358 14.89 -3.56 -21.25
CA VAL A 358 15.82 -3.59 -22.39
C VAL A 358 16.05 -5.02 -22.83
N HIS A 359 15.93 -5.27 -24.13
CA HIS A 359 16.11 -6.57 -24.76
C HIS A 359 17.21 -6.51 -25.82
N PRO A 360 17.92 -7.64 -26.10
CA PRO A 360 18.96 -7.72 -27.12
C PRO A 360 18.45 -7.41 -28.54
N ASP A 361 17.18 -7.70 -28.82
CA ASP A 361 16.53 -7.34 -30.07
C ASP A 361 16.14 -5.86 -30.06
N ALA A 362 16.81 -5.07 -30.91
CA ALA A 362 16.56 -3.64 -31.01
C ALA A 362 15.12 -3.29 -31.45
N ALA A 363 14.42 -4.19 -32.16
CA ALA A 363 13.02 -3.98 -32.53
C ALA A 363 12.12 -3.97 -31.30
N LEU A 364 12.46 -4.72 -30.23
CA LEU A 364 11.71 -4.76 -28.99
C LEU A 364 11.85 -3.47 -28.16
N ALA A 365 12.87 -2.67 -28.43
CA ALA A 365 13.07 -1.39 -27.73
C ALA A 365 11.99 -0.35 -28.04
N THR A 366 11.29 -0.47 -29.16
CA THR A 366 10.34 0.55 -29.63
C THR A 366 8.96 0.01 -30.02
N ASN A 367 8.81 -1.29 -30.23
CA ASN A 367 7.58 -1.86 -30.79
C ASN A 367 6.49 -2.17 -29.72
N GLN A 368 6.82 -2.04 -28.44
CA GLN A 368 5.89 -2.23 -27.33
C GLN A 368 5.20 -3.62 -27.29
N THR A 369 5.71 -4.62 -27.97
CA THR A 369 5.15 -5.99 -27.97
C THR A 369 5.25 -6.65 -26.60
N ARG A 370 6.26 -6.27 -25.81
CA ARG A 370 6.38 -6.64 -24.39
C ARG A 370 5.66 -5.62 -23.51
N CYS A 371 6.29 -5.10 -22.47
CA CYS A 371 5.67 -4.12 -21.58
C CYS A 371 5.49 -2.76 -22.28
N PRO A 372 4.27 -2.19 -22.34
CA PRO A 372 4.05 -0.85 -22.90
C PRO A 372 4.80 0.24 -22.13
N PHE A 373 5.21 1.31 -22.82
CA PHE A 373 5.80 2.48 -22.14
C PHE A 373 4.81 3.19 -21.22
N SER A 374 3.51 3.11 -21.52
CA SER A 374 2.45 3.67 -20.68
C SER A 374 2.13 2.84 -19.44
N ALA A 375 2.55 1.56 -19.37
CA ALA A 375 2.22 0.67 -18.25
C ALA A 375 2.63 1.28 -16.90
N HIS A 376 1.75 1.17 -15.91
CA HIS A 376 1.93 1.75 -14.58
C HIS A 376 3.32 1.48 -13.97
N ILE A 377 3.77 0.21 -13.94
CA ILE A 377 5.09 -0.10 -13.37
C ILE A 377 6.26 0.44 -14.19
N ARG A 378 6.09 0.66 -15.51
CA ARG A 378 7.12 1.23 -16.38
C ARG A 378 7.17 2.75 -16.27
N LYS A 379 6.02 3.39 -16.08
CA LYS A 379 5.92 4.83 -15.78
C LYS A 379 6.51 5.17 -14.43
N THR A 380 6.22 4.38 -13.41
CA THR A 380 6.67 4.67 -12.04
C THR A 380 8.08 4.16 -11.73
N ARG A 381 8.60 3.22 -12.53
CA ARG A 381 9.97 2.74 -12.45
C ARG A 381 10.48 2.31 -13.83
N PRO A 382 10.99 3.25 -14.63
CA PRO A 382 11.38 3.01 -16.03
C PRO A 382 12.65 2.17 -16.18
N ARG A 383 13.40 1.91 -15.10
CA ARG A 383 14.59 1.06 -15.09
C ARG A 383 15.61 1.52 -16.15
N ALA A 384 16.09 0.60 -16.98
CA ALA A 384 17.08 0.90 -18.00
C ALA A 384 16.56 1.74 -19.19
N ASP A 385 15.26 2.06 -19.27
CA ASP A 385 14.77 3.05 -20.23
C ASP A 385 15.40 4.43 -20.03
N LEU A 386 15.88 4.76 -18.83
CA LEU A 386 16.61 5.99 -18.52
C LEU A 386 18.13 5.85 -18.69
N GLY A 387 18.63 4.67 -19.04
CA GLY A 387 20.05 4.43 -19.36
C GLY A 387 20.98 4.16 -18.19
N THR A 388 20.83 4.80 -17.04
CA THR A 388 21.68 4.64 -15.85
C THR A 388 20.96 5.14 -14.60
N PRO A 389 21.56 5.03 -13.38
CA PRO A 389 20.86 5.10 -12.09
C PRO A 389 20.15 6.44 -11.77
N GLU A 390 19.74 7.20 -12.78
CA GLU A 390 18.98 8.44 -12.62
C GLU A 390 17.63 8.22 -11.90
N ASP A 391 17.11 6.98 -11.91
CA ASP A 391 15.91 6.66 -11.16
C ASP A 391 16.16 6.42 -9.66
N ALA A 392 17.41 6.24 -9.23
CA ALA A 392 17.74 5.87 -7.84
C ALA A 392 17.22 6.86 -6.79
N VAL A 393 17.17 8.16 -7.12
CA VAL A 393 16.68 9.20 -6.21
C VAL A 393 15.15 9.37 -6.25
N HIS A 394 14.47 8.70 -7.16
CA HIS A 394 13.02 8.76 -7.33
C HIS A 394 12.29 7.53 -6.78
N HIS A 395 12.95 6.76 -5.92
CA HIS A 395 12.33 5.64 -5.23
C HIS A 395 11.60 6.10 -3.97
N ILE A 396 10.51 5.38 -3.67
CA ILE A 396 9.72 5.52 -2.46
C ILE A 396 9.52 4.14 -1.82
N MET A 397 9.47 4.07 -0.49
CA MET A 397 9.07 2.87 0.24
C MET A 397 7.56 2.90 0.40
N ARG A 398 6.85 1.91 -0.17
CA ARG A 398 5.37 1.86 -0.13
C ARG A 398 4.89 0.92 0.98
N ALA A 399 3.91 1.39 1.73
CA ALA A 399 3.31 0.69 2.87
C ALA A 399 1.77 0.81 2.89
N GLY A 400 1.14 0.94 1.72
CA GLY A 400 -0.32 1.08 1.62
C GLY A 400 -1.08 -0.21 1.86
N ILE A 401 -2.39 -0.08 2.17
CA ILE A 401 -3.32 -1.18 2.40
C ILE A 401 -4.65 -0.90 1.71
N PRO A 402 -5.35 -1.93 1.15
CA PRO A 402 -6.71 -1.77 0.64
C PRO A 402 -7.69 -1.31 1.73
N TYR A 403 -8.75 -0.60 1.33
CA TYR A 403 -9.87 -0.24 2.20
C TYR A 403 -11.21 -0.46 1.49
N GLY A 404 -12.26 -0.62 2.28
CA GLY A 404 -13.61 -0.86 1.78
C GLY A 404 -13.90 -2.33 1.47
N PRO A 405 -15.17 -2.67 1.18
CA PRO A 405 -15.59 -4.05 0.96
C PRO A 405 -15.22 -4.56 -0.43
N GLU A 406 -15.26 -5.88 -0.63
CA GLU A 406 -15.23 -6.50 -1.95
C GLU A 406 -16.42 -6.04 -2.81
N VAL A 407 -16.28 -6.15 -4.15
CA VAL A 407 -17.36 -5.84 -5.10
C VAL A 407 -18.53 -6.79 -4.86
N SER A 408 -19.74 -6.25 -4.72
CA SER A 408 -20.96 -7.04 -4.61
C SER A 408 -21.44 -7.56 -5.97
N ASP A 409 -22.24 -8.63 -5.97
CA ASP A 409 -22.84 -9.17 -7.20
C ASP A 409 -23.69 -8.12 -7.93
N ASP A 410 -24.38 -7.25 -7.19
CA ASP A 410 -25.20 -6.19 -7.77
C ASP A 410 -24.35 -5.12 -8.48
N GLU A 411 -23.22 -4.72 -7.88
CA GLU A 411 -22.25 -3.78 -8.50
C GLU A 411 -21.62 -4.39 -9.75
N ALA A 412 -21.22 -5.66 -9.68
CA ALA A 412 -20.64 -6.37 -10.82
C ALA A 412 -21.65 -6.48 -11.96
N ALA A 413 -22.91 -6.83 -11.68
CA ALA A 413 -23.96 -6.91 -12.68
C ALA A 413 -24.32 -5.55 -13.28
N ALA A 414 -24.29 -4.48 -12.47
CA ALA A 414 -24.56 -3.12 -12.91
C ALA A 414 -23.36 -2.45 -13.62
N ASN A 415 -22.17 -3.03 -13.51
CA ASN A 415 -20.90 -2.43 -13.94
C ASN A 415 -20.69 -1.02 -13.37
N THR A 416 -21.07 -0.81 -12.13
CA THR A 416 -21.05 0.52 -11.49
C THR A 416 -20.76 0.39 -10.00
N THR A 417 -19.78 1.13 -9.54
CA THR A 417 -19.44 1.23 -8.12
C THR A 417 -20.55 1.95 -7.36
N SER A 418 -21.09 1.33 -6.33
CA SER A 418 -22.05 1.94 -5.40
C SER A 418 -21.50 2.10 -3.99
N THR A 419 -20.50 1.30 -3.62
CA THR A 419 -19.82 1.35 -2.32
C THR A 419 -18.34 1.67 -2.52
N GLU A 420 -17.85 2.68 -1.82
CA GLU A 420 -16.46 3.11 -1.95
C GLU A 420 -15.49 2.03 -1.43
N ARG A 421 -14.48 1.76 -2.23
CA ARG A 421 -13.31 0.92 -1.95
C ARG A 421 -12.09 1.47 -2.65
N GLY A 422 -10.91 1.06 -2.23
CA GLY A 422 -9.69 1.52 -2.87
C GLY A 422 -8.44 1.20 -2.10
N LEU A 423 -7.43 2.04 -2.26
CA LEU A 423 -6.12 1.91 -1.63
C LEU A 423 -5.87 3.10 -0.70
N ALA A 424 -5.65 2.84 0.58
CA ALA A 424 -4.97 3.77 1.47
C ALA A 424 -3.49 3.75 1.09
N PHE A 425 -3.11 4.63 0.16
CA PHE A 425 -1.74 4.73 -0.32
C PHE A 425 -0.88 5.41 0.74
N VAL A 426 0.19 4.74 1.13
CA VAL A 426 1.24 5.25 2.01
C VAL A 426 2.58 5.08 1.34
N SER A 427 3.41 6.12 1.39
CA SER A 427 4.81 6.01 0.97
C SER A 427 5.74 6.87 1.82
N TYR A 428 6.96 6.37 2.00
CA TYR A 428 8.04 7.01 2.75
C TYR A 428 9.17 7.42 1.83
N GLN A 429 9.70 8.63 2.02
CA GLN A 429 10.81 9.21 1.28
C GLN A 429 11.44 10.36 2.07
N ALA A 430 12.73 10.61 1.85
CA ALA A 430 13.39 11.77 2.43
C ALA A 430 13.05 13.09 1.71
N ASN A 431 12.49 13.05 0.51
CA ASN A 431 12.10 14.23 -0.25
C ASN A 431 10.87 13.95 -1.11
N ILE A 432 9.75 14.60 -0.79
CA ILE A 432 8.48 14.44 -1.52
C ILE A 432 8.61 14.95 -2.95
N GLY A 433 9.36 16.04 -3.13
CA GLY A 433 9.60 16.66 -4.44
C GLY A 433 10.36 15.76 -5.42
N ASN A 434 11.27 14.91 -4.92
CA ASN A 434 12.03 13.93 -5.71
C ASN A 434 11.36 12.54 -5.72
N GLY A 435 10.60 12.20 -4.69
CA GLY A 435 9.87 10.95 -4.55
C GLY A 435 8.48 11.02 -5.16
N PHE A 436 7.46 10.91 -4.32
CA PHE A 436 6.05 10.78 -4.71
C PHE A 436 5.59 11.83 -5.73
N ARG A 437 5.82 13.13 -5.44
CA ARG A 437 5.37 14.22 -6.32
C ARG A 437 6.04 14.18 -7.69
N PHE A 438 7.33 13.81 -7.75
CA PHE A 438 8.05 13.65 -9.00
C PHE A 438 7.48 12.50 -9.83
N LEU A 439 7.26 11.34 -9.20
CA LEU A 439 6.68 10.15 -9.85
C LEU A 439 5.30 10.46 -10.42
N GLN A 440 4.46 11.14 -9.67
CA GLN A 440 3.12 11.53 -10.14
C GLN A 440 3.19 12.52 -11.29
N LYS A 441 3.80 13.70 -11.03
CA LYS A 441 3.75 14.84 -11.95
C LYS A 441 4.60 14.65 -13.18
N THR A 442 5.85 14.15 -13.00
CA THR A 442 6.87 14.17 -14.06
C THR A 442 6.82 12.92 -14.91
N TRP A 443 6.44 11.79 -14.31
CA TRP A 443 6.39 10.51 -15.00
C TRP A 443 4.97 10.04 -15.29
N ALA A 444 4.13 9.81 -14.27
CA ALA A 444 2.80 9.23 -14.45
C ALA A 444 1.88 10.15 -15.29
N ASP A 445 1.85 11.44 -15.00
CA ASP A 445 0.99 12.42 -15.68
C ASP A 445 1.56 12.92 -17.03
N ASN A 446 2.80 12.55 -17.35
CA ASN A 446 3.46 13.02 -18.55
C ASN A 446 3.23 12.09 -19.75
N ALA A 447 2.39 12.50 -20.69
CA ALA A 447 2.09 11.72 -21.90
C ALA A 447 3.30 11.47 -22.82
N ASN A 448 4.42 12.16 -22.62
CA ASN A 448 5.63 12.04 -23.41
C ASN A 448 6.80 11.36 -22.67
N PHE A 449 6.57 10.85 -21.48
CA PHE A 449 7.56 10.09 -20.72
C PHE A 449 7.28 8.57 -20.88
N VAL A 450 8.26 7.67 -21.16
CA VAL A 450 9.69 7.90 -21.49
C VAL A 450 9.85 8.32 -22.96
N HIS A 451 8.87 8.02 -23.81
CA HIS A 451 8.85 8.33 -25.24
C HIS A 451 7.63 9.19 -25.59
N ALA A 452 7.82 10.09 -26.56
CA ALA A 452 6.75 10.98 -27.01
C ALA A 452 5.52 10.21 -27.51
N GLY A 453 4.33 10.63 -27.07
CA GLY A 453 3.05 10.09 -27.54
C GLY A 453 2.65 8.74 -26.94
N THR A 454 3.36 8.23 -25.91
CA THR A 454 3.00 6.97 -25.24
C THR A 454 1.75 7.09 -24.37
N GLY A 455 1.39 8.30 -23.98
CA GLY A 455 0.27 8.58 -23.09
C GLY A 455 0.68 8.60 -21.61
N VAL A 456 -0.28 8.90 -20.77
CA VAL A 456 -0.10 8.91 -19.30
C VAL A 456 -0.18 7.50 -18.75
N ASP A 457 0.20 7.35 -17.48
CA ASP A 457 -0.07 6.13 -16.71
C ASP A 457 -1.58 5.84 -16.69
N PRO A 458 -2.03 4.66 -17.17
CA PRO A 458 -3.46 4.37 -17.28
C PRO A 458 -4.17 4.16 -15.94
N ILE A 459 -3.42 3.99 -14.86
CA ILE A 459 -3.96 3.72 -13.52
C ILE A 459 -4.00 4.99 -12.69
N ILE A 460 -2.83 5.61 -12.44
CA ILE A 460 -2.72 6.78 -11.57
C ILE A 460 -2.49 8.09 -12.33
N GLY A 461 -2.27 8.06 -13.64
CA GLY A 461 -2.05 9.27 -14.43
C GLY A 461 -3.28 10.17 -14.39
N ALA A 462 -3.10 11.43 -14.01
CA ALA A 462 -4.15 12.43 -13.86
C ALA A 462 -3.84 13.64 -14.73
N LEU A 463 -4.84 14.15 -15.45
CA LEU A 463 -4.71 15.30 -16.35
C LEU A 463 -5.73 16.40 -16.02
N ALA A 464 -6.02 16.64 -14.73
CA ALA A 464 -6.98 17.64 -14.28
C ALA A 464 -8.36 17.53 -14.96
N GLY A 465 -8.82 16.29 -15.22
CA GLY A 465 -10.08 15.99 -15.90
C GLY A 465 -10.03 16.04 -17.44
N ALA A 466 -8.85 16.26 -18.05
CA ALA A 466 -8.70 16.16 -19.49
C ALA A 466 -8.70 14.68 -19.96
N GLN A 467 -9.06 14.49 -21.24
CA GLN A 467 -9.07 13.15 -21.85
C GLN A 467 -7.68 12.50 -21.82
N ARG A 468 -7.62 11.27 -21.37
CA ARG A 468 -6.40 10.47 -21.29
C ARG A 468 -6.36 9.47 -22.45
N VAL A 469 -5.32 9.59 -23.28
CA VAL A 469 -5.07 8.70 -24.43
C VAL A 469 -3.74 8.00 -24.20
N VAL A 470 -3.71 6.69 -24.40
CA VAL A 470 -2.54 5.83 -24.21
C VAL A 470 -2.29 4.98 -25.47
N SER A 471 -1.03 4.63 -25.72
CA SER A 471 -0.63 3.74 -26.82
C SER A 471 0.09 2.50 -26.31
N GLY A 472 0.27 1.52 -27.18
CA GLY A 472 1.02 0.30 -26.87
C GLY A 472 0.26 -0.74 -26.06
N LEU A 473 -1.03 -0.54 -25.76
CA LEU A 473 -1.83 -1.53 -25.04
C LEU A 473 -2.22 -2.75 -25.91
N ASP A 474 -2.19 -2.61 -27.23
CA ASP A 474 -2.34 -3.73 -28.17
C ASP A 474 -0.95 -4.24 -28.60
N PRO A 475 -0.55 -5.49 -28.25
CA PRO A 475 0.78 -6.01 -28.59
C PRO A 475 0.98 -6.23 -30.09
N THR A 476 -0.10 -6.30 -30.88
CA THR A 476 -0.04 -6.53 -32.34
C THR A 476 0.07 -5.22 -33.13
N ASP A 477 -0.29 -4.07 -32.50
CA ASP A 477 -0.18 -2.74 -33.10
C ASP A 477 0.21 -1.70 -32.02
N SER A 478 1.48 -1.43 -31.91
CA SER A 478 2.03 -0.45 -30.95
C SER A 478 1.59 0.99 -31.19
N THR A 479 1.02 1.29 -32.36
CA THR A 479 0.55 2.62 -32.74
C THR A 479 -0.93 2.85 -32.39
N LYS A 480 -1.65 1.76 -32.14
CA LYS A 480 -3.05 1.82 -31.74
C LYS A 480 -3.18 2.56 -30.41
N THR A 481 -4.04 3.56 -30.41
CA THR A 481 -4.35 4.33 -29.20
C THR A 481 -5.67 3.89 -28.59
N LEU A 482 -5.73 3.94 -27.27
CA LEU A 482 -6.93 3.70 -26.50
C LEU A 482 -7.23 4.92 -25.63
N THR A 483 -8.48 5.37 -25.66
CA THR A 483 -8.95 6.46 -24.82
C THR A 483 -9.51 5.88 -23.52
N LEU A 484 -8.96 6.34 -22.39
CA LEU A 484 -9.47 6.00 -21.06
C LEU A 484 -10.72 6.87 -20.82
N THR A 485 -11.88 6.24 -20.72
CA THR A 485 -13.18 6.91 -20.65
C THR A 485 -13.50 7.47 -19.28
N THR A 486 -12.82 6.97 -18.25
CA THR A 486 -13.00 7.43 -16.86
C THR A 486 -11.68 7.33 -16.09
N ASP A 487 -11.58 8.03 -14.98
CA ASP A 487 -10.51 7.83 -14.00
C ASP A 487 -10.89 6.65 -13.12
N PHE A 488 -10.25 5.49 -13.35
CA PHE A 488 -10.52 4.28 -12.57
C PHE A 488 -10.02 4.38 -11.13
N VAL A 489 -9.02 5.23 -10.90
CA VAL A 489 -8.53 5.61 -9.58
C VAL A 489 -8.86 7.08 -9.36
N VAL A 490 -9.68 7.35 -8.33
CA VAL A 490 -10.15 8.70 -8.01
C VAL A 490 -9.54 9.15 -6.70
N SER A 491 -8.81 10.26 -6.73
CA SER A 491 -8.26 10.86 -5.52
C SER A 491 -9.37 11.33 -4.58
N ARG A 492 -9.34 10.84 -3.34
CA ARG A 492 -10.19 11.27 -2.23
C ARG A 492 -9.45 12.25 -1.30
N GLY A 493 -8.26 12.70 -1.71
CA GLY A 493 -7.40 13.58 -0.95
C GLY A 493 -6.39 12.84 -0.09
N GLY A 494 -5.69 13.59 0.72
CA GLY A 494 -4.63 13.11 1.60
C GLY A 494 -3.85 14.25 2.24
N GLU A 495 -2.75 13.91 2.90
CA GLU A 495 -1.85 14.89 3.51
C GLU A 495 -0.41 14.39 3.50
N TYR A 496 0.52 15.31 3.62
CA TYR A 496 1.95 15.08 3.79
C TYR A 496 2.32 15.20 5.27
N PHE A 497 3.01 14.18 5.77
CA PHE A 497 3.43 14.14 7.16
C PHE A 497 4.94 13.94 7.26
N PHE A 498 5.48 14.30 8.42
CA PHE A 498 6.80 13.91 8.87
C PHE A 498 6.65 12.86 9.96
N THR A 499 7.23 11.69 9.75
CA THR A 499 7.33 10.58 10.70
C THR A 499 8.65 10.76 11.45
N PRO A 500 8.63 11.25 12.70
CA PRO A 500 9.84 11.52 13.46
C PRO A 500 10.50 10.23 13.95
N SER A 501 11.83 10.29 14.20
CA SER A 501 12.49 9.28 15.02
C SER A 501 12.01 9.36 16.48
N LEU A 502 12.21 8.31 17.27
CA LEU A 502 11.82 8.30 18.67
C LEU A 502 12.60 9.35 19.48
N SER A 503 13.87 9.54 19.15
CA SER A 503 14.72 10.61 19.73
C SER A 503 14.21 12.00 19.36
N ALA A 504 13.70 12.22 18.15
CA ALA A 504 13.05 13.46 17.75
C ALA A 504 11.80 13.75 18.58
N ILE A 505 10.99 12.72 18.85
CA ILE A 505 9.80 12.84 19.71
C ILE A 505 10.23 13.27 21.10
N SER A 506 11.15 12.52 21.75
CA SER A 506 11.54 12.77 23.14
C SER A 506 12.33 14.05 23.35
N GLY A 507 13.18 14.42 22.39
CA GLY A 507 14.11 15.55 22.52
C GLY A 507 13.60 16.88 21.97
N THR A 508 12.58 16.87 21.11
CA THR A 508 12.09 18.08 20.43
C THR A 508 10.58 18.24 20.46
N LEU A 509 9.83 17.19 20.07
CA LEU A 509 8.37 17.36 19.87
C LEU A 509 7.59 17.31 21.18
N ALA A 510 8.11 16.64 22.20
CA ALA A 510 7.48 16.45 23.50
C ALA A 510 8.02 17.38 24.60
N VAL A 511 8.89 18.33 24.28
CA VAL A 511 9.50 19.27 25.22
C VAL A 511 8.97 20.69 25.09
#